data_4c4afd72990ea71a7de81530906c6305
#
_entry.id   4c4afd72990ea71a7de81530906c6305
#
_cell.length_a   1.000
_cell.length_b   1.000
_cell.length_c   1.000
_cell.angle_alpha   90.00
_cell.angle_beta   90.00
_cell.angle_gamma   90.00
#
_symmetry.space_group_name_H-M   'P 1'
#
loop_
_entity.id
_entity.type
_entity.pdbx_description
1 polymer ?
#
loop_
_entity_poly.entity_id
_entity_poly.type
_entity_poly.pdbx_seq_one_letter_code
_entity_poly.pdbx_strand_id
1 'polypeptide(L)'
;MRAELHTHTLLSDGELLPIELARRAVVKGTKYLAFTDHVSLSNLERVVAEGRRDAELAEEWGMKVLAGVEVTHVPVRRIDEVVLKARRLGAELVVVHGETLSEPVEKGTNMAAVLNPEVDILAHPGLITLEEAQLARDNGVALEITSRSSHCKANGHVARMAQQAGAPMVVNTDAHGPDDLIDLPTALQLALAAGLTREEADRALIEVPKAIIKRRWRG
;
A
#
# COMPACT_ATOMS: atom_id res chain seq x y z
N MET A 1 3.24 6.80 -16.24
CA MET A 1 4.25 6.42 -15.23
C MET A 1 3.54 5.65 -14.14
N ARG A 2 3.91 4.37 -13.89
CA ARG A 2 3.29 3.51 -12.88
C ARG A 2 4.04 3.63 -11.55
N ALA A 3 3.30 3.82 -10.47
CA ALA A 3 3.76 3.56 -9.11
C ALA A 3 3.04 2.30 -8.57
N GLU A 4 3.77 1.44 -7.88
CA GLU A 4 3.26 0.27 -7.18
C GLU A 4 3.74 0.34 -5.74
N LEU A 5 2.83 0.61 -4.82
CA LEU A 5 3.16 0.92 -3.43
C LEU A 5 2.73 -0.16 -2.43
N HIS A 6 2.30 -1.33 -2.93
CA HIS A 6 1.90 -2.45 -2.07
C HIS A 6 2.28 -3.79 -2.71
N THR A 7 3.38 -4.37 -2.23
CA THR A 7 3.93 -5.64 -2.74
C THR A 7 4.61 -6.44 -1.63
N HIS A 8 4.60 -7.76 -1.79
CA HIS A 8 5.16 -8.74 -0.86
C HIS A 8 6.24 -9.57 -1.51
N THR A 9 7.22 -9.97 -0.71
CA THR A 9 8.40 -10.72 -1.15
C THR A 9 8.65 -11.92 -0.23
N LEU A 10 9.73 -12.66 -0.45
CA LEU A 10 10.18 -13.72 0.46
C LEU A 10 10.56 -13.21 1.87
N LEU A 11 10.51 -11.90 2.12
CA LEU A 11 10.67 -11.35 3.47
C LEU A 11 9.42 -11.58 4.33
N SER A 12 8.26 -11.84 3.69
CA SER A 12 7.03 -12.31 4.33
C SER A 12 6.49 -13.57 3.65
N ASP A 13 5.53 -13.44 2.77
CA ASP A 13 4.79 -14.54 2.16
C ASP A 13 4.68 -14.43 0.62
N GLY A 14 5.42 -13.51 0.01
CA GLY A 14 5.56 -13.45 -1.43
C GLY A 14 6.48 -14.55 -1.98
N GLU A 15 6.42 -14.76 -3.28
CA GLU A 15 7.14 -15.83 -3.99
C GLU A 15 8.52 -15.41 -4.50
N LEU A 16 8.83 -14.11 -4.54
CA LEU A 16 10.00 -13.55 -5.18
C LEU A 16 10.95 -12.91 -4.16
N LEU A 17 12.26 -12.98 -4.43
CA LEU A 17 13.20 -12.09 -3.74
C LEU A 17 12.83 -10.62 -4.01
N PRO A 18 13.10 -9.68 -3.08
CA PRO A 18 12.78 -8.25 -3.32
C PRO A 18 13.40 -7.74 -4.62
N ILE A 19 14.66 -8.07 -4.87
CA ILE A 19 15.35 -7.66 -6.12
C ILE A 19 14.73 -8.30 -7.37
N GLU A 20 14.24 -9.54 -7.31
CA GLU A 20 13.55 -10.18 -8.43
C GLU A 20 12.20 -9.51 -8.71
N LEU A 21 11.43 -9.20 -7.66
CA LEU A 21 10.18 -8.45 -7.79
C LEU A 21 10.42 -7.09 -8.46
N ALA A 22 11.44 -6.36 -8.02
CA ALA A 22 11.83 -5.08 -8.60
C ALA A 22 12.17 -5.23 -10.10
N ARG A 23 12.94 -6.26 -10.47
CA ARG A 23 13.28 -6.51 -11.87
C ARG A 23 12.03 -6.75 -12.73
N ARG A 24 11.06 -7.52 -12.24
CA ARG A 24 9.80 -7.79 -12.95
C ARG A 24 8.93 -6.52 -13.05
N ALA A 25 8.90 -5.71 -11.99
CA ALA A 25 8.18 -4.44 -11.99
C ALA A 25 8.76 -3.46 -13.03
N VAL A 26 10.09 -3.38 -13.18
CA VAL A 26 10.74 -2.59 -14.25
C VAL A 26 10.26 -3.01 -15.63
N VAL A 27 10.18 -4.32 -15.90
CA VAL A 27 9.71 -4.85 -17.20
C VAL A 27 8.26 -4.46 -17.47
N LYS A 28 7.42 -4.36 -16.43
CA LYS A 28 6.03 -3.88 -16.51
C LYS A 28 5.90 -2.35 -16.62
N GLY A 29 7.02 -1.62 -16.64
CA GLY A 29 7.05 -0.15 -16.76
C GLY A 29 6.83 0.61 -15.45
N THR A 30 6.95 -0.07 -14.31
CA THR A 30 6.89 0.56 -12.98
C THR A 30 8.12 1.44 -12.79
N LYS A 31 7.92 2.67 -12.31
CA LYS A 31 8.99 3.64 -12.02
C LYS A 31 9.20 3.87 -10.54
N TYR A 32 8.19 3.62 -9.74
CA TYR A 32 8.23 3.69 -8.28
C TYR A 32 7.65 2.39 -7.72
N LEU A 33 8.40 1.74 -6.87
CA LEU A 33 8.01 0.50 -6.21
C LEU A 33 8.14 0.68 -4.70
N ALA A 34 7.32 0.01 -3.91
CA ALA A 34 7.58 -0.17 -2.49
C ALA A 34 7.56 -1.66 -2.16
N PHE A 35 8.54 -2.14 -1.42
CA PHE A 35 8.46 -3.40 -0.71
C PHE A 35 7.70 -3.15 0.59
N THR A 36 6.59 -3.84 0.78
CA THR A 36 5.70 -3.63 1.94
C THR A 36 5.33 -4.97 2.58
N ASP A 37 6.33 -5.81 2.77
CA ASP A 37 6.18 -7.12 3.39
C ASP A 37 5.44 -7.05 4.73
N HIS A 38 4.67 -8.09 5.04
CA HIS A 38 3.91 -8.20 6.28
C HIS A 38 4.81 -8.15 7.51
N VAL A 39 4.46 -7.29 8.48
CA VAL A 39 5.21 -7.14 9.72
C VAL A 39 4.34 -7.14 10.96
N SER A 40 4.94 -7.66 12.01
CA SER A 40 4.59 -7.45 13.40
C SER A 40 5.85 -7.16 14.22
N LEU A 41 5.78 -7.13 15.54
CA LEU A 41 6.98 -6.89 16.37
C LEU A 41 8.08 -7.94 16.18
N SER A 42 7.75 -9.15 15.71
CA SER A 42 8.69 -10.28 15.60
C SER A 42 9.67 -10.18 14.44
N ASN A 43 9.29 -9.55 13.31
CA ASN A 43 10.07 -9.52 12.08
C ASN A 43 10.37 -8.10 11.57
N LEU A 44 9.80 -7.07 12.16
CA LEU A 44 9.87 -5.68 11.71
C LEU A 44 11.30 -5.19 11.43
N GLU A 45 12.23 -5.43 12.35
CA GLU A 45 13.62 -4.97 12.22
C GLU A 45 14.32 -5.62 11.03
N ARG A 46 14.11 -6.93 10.84
CA ARG A 46 14.67 -7.69 9.74
C ARG A 46 14.12 -7.21 8.40
N VAL A 47 12.80 -7.10 8.29
CA VAL A 47 12.12 -6.71 7.04
C VAL A 47 12.57 -5.32 6.57
N VAL A 48 12.60 -4.33 7.47
CA VAL A 48 13.06 -2.97 7.12
C VAL A 48 14.52 -2.98 6.68
N ALA A 49 15.40 -3.68 7.41
CA ALA A 49 16.83 -3.70 7.10
C ALA A 49 17.15 -4.43 5.80
N GLU A 50 16.52 -5.58 5.54
CA GLU A 50 16.75 -6.38 4.34
C GLU A 50 16.11 -5.74 3.10
N GLY A 51 14.86 -5.26 3.23
CA GLY A 51 14.17 -4.55 2.15
C GLY A 51 14.93 -3.31 1.67
N ARG A 52 15.58 -2.57 2.57
CA ARG A 52 16.39 -1.41 2.21
C ARG A 52 17.60 -1.79 1.35
N ARG A 53 18.30 -2.88 1.66
CA ARG A 53 19.48 -3.31 0.87
C ARG A 53 19.12 -3.60 -0.57
N ASP A 54 18.00 -4.29 -0.80
CA ASP A 54 17.55 -4.61 -2.15
C ASP A 54 16.89 -3.40 -2.83
N ALA A 55 16.29 -2.48 -2.08
CA ALA A 55 15.78 -1.22 -2.61
C ALA A 55 16.92 -0.38 -3.20
N GLU A 56 18.02 -0.20 -2.46
CA GLU A 56 19.23 0.49 -2.93
C GLU A 56 19.82 -0.18 -4.18
N LEU A 57 19.89 -1.52 -4.20
CA LEU A 57 20.38 -2.27 -5.36
C LEU A 57 19.49 -2.10 -6.59
N ALA A 58 18.17 -2.09 -6.42
CA ALA A 58 17.21 -1.97 -7.51
C ALA A 58 17.24 -0.58 -8.20
N GLU A 59 17.70 0.46 -7.51
CA GLU A 59 17.84 1.81 -8.07
C GLU A 59 18.83 1.88 -9.24
N GLU A 60 19.78 0.94 -9.35
CA GLU A 60 20.67 0.82 -10.50
C GLU A 60 19.92 0.63 -11.83
N TRP A 61 18.69 0.15 -11.80
CA TRP A 61 17.82 0.05 -12.99
C TRP A 61 17.03 1.32 -13.31
N GLY A 62 17.30 2.43 -12.61
CA GLY A 62 16.64 3.71 -12.83
C GLY A 62 15.19 3.76 -12.36
N MET A 63 14.78 2.84 -11.47
CA MET A 63 13.54 2.93 -10.71
C MET A 63 13.82 3.43 -9.30
N LYS A 64 12.80 3.96 -8.63
CA LYS A 64 12.88 4.30 -7.21
C LYS A 64 12.13 3.27 -6.40
N VAL A 65 12.79 2.76 -5.35
CA VAL A 65 12.20 1.75 -4.47
C VAL A 65 12.19 2.25 -3.04
N LEU A 66 11.03 2.19 -2.39
CA LEU A 66 10.88 2.51 -0.98
C LEU A 66 10.94 1.24 -0.15
N ALA A 67 11.77 1.25 0.88
CA ALA A 67 11.77 0.20 1.90
C ALA A 67 10.61 0.47 2.87
N GLY A 68 9.47 -0.15 2.61
CA GLY A 68 8.25 -0.02 3.40
C GLY A 68 7.92 -1.27 4.20
N VAL A 69 6.75 -1.25 4.82
CA VAL A 69 6.17 -2.37 5.57
C VAL A 69 4.66 -2.34 5.50
N GLU A 70 4.01 -3.50 5.61
CA GLU A 70 2.60 -3.61 5.92
C GLU A 70 2.40 -4.17 7.33
N VAL A 71 1.80 -3.36 8.22
CA VAL A 71 1.45 -3.77 9.58
C VAL A 71 0.23 -4.67 9.52
N THR A 72 0.40 -5.96 9.84
CA THR A 72 -0.60 -7.00 9.56
C THR A 72 -0.99 -7.76 10.81
N HIS A 73 -2.31 -7.92 11.04
CA HIS A 73 -2.90 -8.68 12.16
C HIS A 73 -2.34 -8.32 13.55
N VAL A 74 -1.96 -7.06 13.73
CA VAL A 74 -1.53 -6.53 15.03
C VAL A 74 -2.77 -6.14 15.84
N PRO A 75 -2.85 -6.47 17.15
CA PRO A 75 -3.96 -6.00 17.99
C PRO A 75 -4.16 -4.49 17.87
N VAL A 76 -5.41 -4.04 17.69
CA VAL A 76 -5.78 -2.63 17.39
C VAL A 76 -5.07 -1.64 18.31
N ARG A 77 -5.03 -1.90 19.64
CA ARG A 77 -4.37 -1.04 20.64
C ARG A 77 -2.84 -0.94 20.49
N ARG A 78 -2.22 -1.75 19.63
CA ARG A 78 -0.77 -1.79 19.42
C ARG A 78 -0.35 -1.31 18.03
N ILE A 79 -1.30 -0.97 17.15
CA ILE A 79 -1.00 -0.50 15.78
C ILE A 79 -0.09 0.72 15.83
N ASP A 80 -0.40 1.73 16.64
CA ASP A 80 0.42 2.94 16.77
C ASP A 80 1.86 2.63 17.19
N GLU A 81 2.04 1.72 18.13
CA GLU A 81 3.37 1.31 18.57
C GLU A 81 4.20 0.71 17.45
N VAL A 82 3.59 -0.20 16.66
CA VAL A 82 4.29 -0.87 15.54
C VAL A 82 4.59 0.13 14.43
N VAL A 83 3.63 0.98 14.07
CA VAL A 83 3.81 2.04 13.07
C VAL A 83 4.95 2.98 13.46
N LEU A 84 4.95 3.50 14.69
CA LEU A 84 6.00 4.40 15.16
C LEU A 84 7.36 3.69 15.27
N LYS A 85 7.39 2.40 15.62
CA LYS A 85 8.62 1.61 15.61
C LYS A 85 9.13 1.41 14.19
N ALA A 86 8.27 1.12 13.21
CA ALA A 86 8.63 1.02 11.80
C ALA A 86 9.31 2.30 11.30
N ARG A 87 8.70 3.46 11.58
CA ARG A 87 9.29 4.76 11.23
C ARG A 87 10.65 5.01 11.87
N ARG A 88 10.81 4.69 13.15
CA ARG A 88 12.11 4.83 13.85
C ARG A 88 13.19 3.93 13.27
N LEU A 89 12.84 2.74 12.78
CA LEU A 89 13.73 1.83 12.06
C LEU A 89 14.04 2.29 10.64
N GLY A 90 13.33 3.30 10.15
CA GLY A 90 13.54 3.92 8.85
C GLY A 90 12.66 3.38 7.73
N ALA A 91 11.52 2.75 8.05
CA ALA A 91 10.53 2.44 7.02
C ALA A 91 10.06 3.71 6.31
N GLU A 92 10.21 3.74 5.00
CA GLU A 92 9.89 4.90 4.15
C GLU A 92 8.41 4.92 3.76
N LEU A 93 7.74 3.77 3.76
CA LEU A 93 6.31 3.63 3.55
C LEU A 93 5.72 2.74 4.64
N VAL A 94 4.58 3.13 5.18
CA VAL A 94 3.82 2.30 6.13
C VAL A 94 2.41 2.09 5.59
N VAL A 95 2.12 0.85 5.30
CA VAL A 95 0.79 0.34 4.97
C VAL A 95 0.22 -0.34 6.22
N VAL A 96 -1.08 -0.26 6.43
CA VAL A 96 -1.80 -1.06 7.43
C VAL A 96 -2.79 -1.96 6.71
N HIS A 97 -2.74 -3.25 7.02
CA HIS A 97 -3.68 -4.26 6.54
C HIS A 97 -5.08 -3.97 7.07
N GLY A 98 -5.99 -3.58 6.19
CA GLY A 98 -7.34 -3.17 6.56
C GLY A 98 -8.30 -4.33 6.82
N GLU A 99 -9.52 -4.00 7.24
CA GLU A 99 -10.59 -4.94 7.56
C GLU A 99 -11.21 -5.57 6.31
N THR A 100 -10.38 -6.27 5.53
CA THR A 100 -10.81 -6.99 4.33
C THR A 100 -11.93 -7.99 4.61
N LEU A 101 -12.71 -8.33 3.59
CA LEU A 101 -13.79 -9.33 3.70
C LEU A 101 -13.29 -10.78 3.74
N SER A 102 -12.02 -11.00 3.45
CA SER A 102 -11.45 -12.33 3.20
C SER A 102 -10.70 -12.90 4.39
N GLU A 103 -10.36 -12.07 5.39
CA GLU A 103 -9.50 -12.44 6.51
C GLU A 103 -10.05 -11.95 7.86
N PRO A 104 -9.71 -12.62 8.97
CA PRO A 104 -10.23 -12.30 10.30
C PRO A 104 -9.48 -11.14 10.95
N VAL A 105 -9.48 -9.95 10.32
CA VAL A 105 -8.87 -8.74 10.87
C VAL A 105 -9.67 -8.24 12.07
N GLU A 106 -8.98 -7.81 13.13
CA GLU A 106 -9.64 -7.27 14.33
C GLU A 106 -10.42 -6.00 13.97
N LYS A 107 -11.71 -5.96 14.37
CA LYS A 107 -12.56 -4.79 14.15
C LYS A 107 -12.01 -3.57 14.89
N GLY A 108 -11.97 -2.43 14.20
CA GLY A 108 -11.37 -1.18 14.67
C GLY A 108 -9.97 -0.94 14.11
N THR A 109 -9.42 -1.89 13.34
CA THR A 109 -8.14 -1.72 12.65
C THR A 109 -8.17 -0.56 11.67
N ASN A 110 -9.23 -0.45 10.84
CA ASN A 110 -9.40 0.69 9.93
C ASN A 110 -9.35 2.02 10.69
N MET A 111 -10.14 2.13 11.76
CA MET A 111 -10.20 3.33 12.59
C MET A 111 -8.81 3.68 13.17
N ALA A 112 -8.11 2.72 13.74
CA ALA A 112 -6.76 2.94 14.28
C ALA A 112 -5.76 3.40 13.21
N ALA A 113 -5.84 2.82 12.02
CA ALA A 113 -4.97 3.19 10.90
C ALA A 113 -5.23 4.62 10.41
N VAL A 114 -6.49 5.00 10.21
CA VAL A 114 -6.82 6.34 9.66
C VAL A 114 -6.63 7.48 10.67
N LEU A 115 -6.60 7.17 11.96
CA LEU A 115 -6.28 8.13 13.02
C LEU A 115 -4.78 8.43 13.15
N ASN A 116 -3.92 7.57 12.60
CA ASN A 116 -2.47 7.71 12.73
C ASN A 116 -1.86 8.37 11.49
N PRO A 117 -1.36 9.64 11.55
CA PRO A 117 -0.81 10.36 10.40
C PRO A 117 0.54 9.79 9.90
N GLU A 118 1.13 8.84 10.63
CA GLU A 118 2.32 8.11 10.18
C GLU A 118 1.97 6.91 9.29
N VAL A 119 0.71 6.55 9.14
CA VAL A 119 0.23 5.59 8.12
C VAL A 119 0.11 6.33 6.79
N ASP A 120 0.58 5.72 5.71
CA ASP A 120 0.47 6.28 4.36
C ASP A 120 -0.72 5.70 3.60
N ILE A 121 -0.94 4.39 3.74
CA ILE A 121 -1.98 3.66 3.01
C ILE A 121 -2.71 2.74 3.99
N LEU A 122 -4.04 2.80 3.94
CA LEU A 122 -4.90 1.75 4.49
C LEU A 122 -5.25 0.79 3.37
N ALA A 123 -4.66 -0.40 3.39
CA ALA A 123 -4.82 -1.42 2.36
C ALA A 123 -6.21 -2.06 2.42
N HIS A 124 -6.82 -2.32 1.27
CA HIS A 124 -8.07 -3.08 1.08
C HIS A 124 -9.05 -3.03 2.30
N PRO A 125 -9.53 -1.83 2.68
CA PRO A 125 -10.21 -1.58 3.96
C PRO A 125 -11.63 -2.17 4.07
N GLY A 126 -12.02 -3.06 3.18
CA GLY A 126 -13.29 -3.76 3.23
C GLY A 126 -14.51 -2.83 3.24
N LEU A 127 -15.36 -2.97 4.23
CA LEU A 127 -16.57 -2.15 4.38
C LEU A 127 -16.30 -0.89 5.22
N ILE A 128 -15.26 -0.15 4.85
CA ILE A 128 -14.90 1.12 5.50
C ILE A 128 -16.12 2.05 5.62
N THR A 129 -16.24 2.73 6.75
CA THR A 129 -17.31 3.69 6.99
C THR A 129 -16.99 5.07 6.40
N LEU A 130 -18.04 5.91 6.23
CA LEU A 130 -17.82 7.29 5.79
C LEU A 130 -17.00 8.11 6.81
N GLU A 131 -17.19 7.88 8.10
CA GLU A 131 -16.41 8.52 9.17
C GLU A 131 -14.92 8.17 9.06
N GLU A 132 -14.59 6.90 8.91
CA GLU A 132 -13.20 6.45 8.70
C GLU A 132 -12.59 7.05 7.42
N ALA A 133 -13.35 7.13 6.33
CA ALA A 133 -12.89 7.75 5.09
C ALA A 133 -12.66 9.27 5.26
N GLN A 134 -13.47 9.97 6.06
CA GLN A 134 -13.26 11.39 6.39
C GLN A 134 -11.99 11.58 7.21
N LEU A 135 -11.76 10.73 8.22
CA LEU A 135 -10.53 10.74 9.01
C LEU A 135 -9.29 10.42 8.16
N ALA A 136 -9.41 9.49 7.21
CA ALA A 136 -8.34 9.21 6.25
C ALA A 136 -7.96 10.45 5.43
N ARG A 137 -8.94 11.22 4.94
CA ARG A 137 -8.71 12.51 4.28
C ARG A 137 -7.99 13.48 5.20
N ASP A 138 -8.48 13.66 6.43
CA ASP A 138 -8.00 14.67 7.36
C ASP A 138 -6.55 14.40 7.81
N ASN A 139 -6.18 13.13 7.90
CA ASN A 139 -4.83 12.68 8.26
C ASN A 139 -3.92 12.34 7.05
N GLY A 140 -4.45 12.45 5.82
CA GLY A 140 -3.69 12.20 4.59
C GLY A 140 -3.32 10.73 4.38
N VAL A 141 -4.13 9.80 4.92
CA VAL A 141 -4.02 8.36 4.68
C VAL A 141 -4.75 8.01 3.39
N ALA A 142 -4.07 7.36 2.44
CA ALA A 142 -4.69 6.97 1.19
C ALA A 142 -5.46 5.64 1.35
N LEU A 143 -6.66 5.57 0.76
CA LEU A 143 -7.46 4.35 0.72
C LEU A 143 -7.13 3.53 -0.53
N GLU A 144 -6.91 2.24 -0.37
CA GLU A 144 -6.47 1.39 -1.46
C GLU A 144 -7.64 0.79 -2.24
N ILE A 145 -7.51 0.86 -3.57
CA ILE A 145 -8.20 0.03 -4.56
C ILE A 145 -7.20 -1.03 -5.02
N THR A 146 -7.48 -2.30 -4.77
CA THR A 146 -6.53 -3.39 -5.01
C THR A 146 -6.93 -4.29 -6.18
N SER A 147 -5.94 -4.82 -6.92
CA SER A 147 -6.19 -5.88 -7.91
C SER A 147 -6.20 -7.30 -7.31
N ARG A 148 -5.81 -7.47 -6.07
CA ARG A 148 -5.76 -8.76 -5.38
C ARG A 148 -7.13 -9.43 -5.38
N SER A 149 -7.25 -10.61 -5.94
CA SER A 149 -8.54 -11.30 -6.15
C SER A 149 -9.29 -11.59 -4.86
N SER A 150 -8.57 -11.85 -3.76
CA SER A 150 -9.16 -12.07 -2.43
C SER A 150 -9.76 -10.79 -1.83
N HIS A 151 -9.22 -9.62 -2.14
CA HIS A 151 -9.54 -8.35 -1.47
C HIS A 151 -10.33 -7.35 -2.34
N CYS A 152 -10.31 -7.49 -3.67
CA CYS A 152 -10.92 -6.53 -4.61
C CYS A 152 -12.46 -6.43 -4.55
N LYS A 153 -13.12 -7.37 -3.85
CA LYS A 153 -14.60 -7.44 -3.78
C LYS A 153 -15.24 -6.18 -3.19
N ALA A 154 -14.52 -5.45 -2.34
CA ALA A 154 -14.99 -4.22 -1.71
C ALA A 154 -14.59 -2.94 -2.47
N ASN A 155 -13.81 -3.03 -3.56
CA ASN A 155 -13.28 -1.85 -4.26
C ASN A 155 -14.34 -0.78 -4.57
N GLY A 156 -15.51 -1.19 -5.09
CA GLY A 156 -16.59 -0.24 -5.40
C GLY A 156 -17.18 0.44 -4.15
N HIS A 157 -17.21 -0.24 -3.01
CA HIS A 157 -17.61 0.36 -1.74
C HIS A 157 -16.56 1.36 -1.24
N VAL A 158 -15.28 0.97 -1.27
CA VAL A 158 -14.16 1.84 -0.87
C VAL A 158 -14.13 3.09 -1.73
N ALA A 159 -14.22 2.95 -3.06
CA ALA A 159 -14.27 4.07 -3.99
C ALA A 159 -15.41 5.05 -3.64
N ARG A 160 -16.61 4.53 -3.41
CA ARG A 160 -17.78 5.34 -3.05
C ARG A 160 -17.58 6.11 -1.73
N MET A 161 -17.04 5.46 -0.70
CA MET A 161 -16.78 6.12 0.60
C MET A 161 -15.69 7.18 0.45
N ALA A 162 -14.62 6.88 -0.28
CA ALA A 162 -13.55 7.82 -0.57
C ALA A 162 -14.06 9.05 -1.35
N GLN A 163 -14.90 8.86 -2.37
CA GLN A 163 -15.50 9.94 -3.15
C GLN A 163 -16.38 10.83 -2.27
N GLN A 164 -17.24 10.26 -1.44
CA GLN A 164 -18.12 11.02 -0.52
C GLN A 164 -17.33 11.81 0.53
N ALA A 165 -16.22 11.24 1.01
CA ALA A 165 -15.34 11.88 2.00
C ALA A 165 -14.36 12.88 1.38
N GLY A 166 -14.06 12.77 0.08
CA GLY A 166 -12.93 13.47 -0.55
C GLY A 166 -11.58 12.90 -0.13
N ALA A 167 -11.52 11.60 0.25
CA ALA A 167 -10.31 10.96 0.71
C ALA A 167 -9.37 10.60 -0.47
N PRO A 168 -8.04 10.68 -0.29
CA PRO A 168 -7.10 10.25 -1.32
C PRO A 168 -7.20 8.74 -1.55
N MET A 169 -7.09 8.31 -2.81
CA MET A 169 -7.06 6.90 -3.20
C MET A 169 -5.76 6.54 -3.91
N VAL A 170 -5.34 5.29 -3.79
CA VAL A 170 -4.25 4.68 -4.56
C VAL A 170 -4.74 3.38 -5.20
N VAL A 171 -4.07 2.96 -6.29
CA VAL A 171 -4.37 1.70 -6.97
C VAL A 171 -3.12 0.84 -6.98
N ASN A 172 -3.14 -0.25 -6.22
CA ASN A 172 -2.01 -1.17 -6.07
C ASN A 172 -2.42 -2.62 -6.40
N THR A 173 -1.42 -3.49 -6.41
CA THR A 173 -1.65 -4.90 -6.74
C THR A 173 -1.74 -5.80 -5.52
N ASP A 174 -1.06 -5.44 -4.44
CA ASP A 174 -0.86 -6.37 -3.33
C ASP A 174 -0.23 -7.67 -3.87
N ALA A 175 0.82 -7.48 -4.71
CA ALA A 175 1.45 -8.56 -5.45
C ALA A 175 2.24 -9.47 -4.51
N HIS A 176 2.02 -10.78 -4.61
CA HIS A 176 2.76 -11.82 -3.91
C HIS A 176 3.54 -12.70 -4.89
N GLY A 177 3.14 -12.71 -6.16
CA GLY A 177 3.77 -13.46 -7.22
C GLY A 177 4.00 -12.66 -8.50
N PRO A 178 4.71 -13.23 -9.48
CA PRO A 178 5.06 -12.54 -10.73
C PRO A 178 3.83 -12.14 -11.56
N ASP A 179 2.76 -12.91 -11.49
CA ASP A 179 1.55 -12.72 -12.28
C ASP A 179 0.59 -11.69 -11.68
N ASP A 180 0.81 -11.30 -10.42
CA ASP A 180 0.02 -10.27 -9.74
C ASP A 180 0.36 -8.85 -10.22
N LEU A 181 1.59 -8.64 -10.73
CA LEU A 181 2.02 -7.34 -11.23
C LEU A 181 1.26 -6.95 -12.49
N ILE A 182 0.62 -5.79 -12.48
CA ILE A 182 -0.13 -5.25 -13.61
C ILE A 182 0.53 -4.00 -14.19
N ASP A 183 0.30 -3.75 -15.48
CA ASP A 183 0.74 -2.53 -16.16
C ASP A 183 -0.23 -1.34 -15.91
N LEU A 184 0.15 -0.16 -16.36
CA LEU A 184 -0.66 1.05 -16.18
C LEU A 184 -2.04 0.97 -16.88
N PRO A 185 -2.18 0.46 -18.12
CA PRO A 185 -3.48 0.27 -18.75
C PRO A 185 -4.42 -0.62 -17.93
N THR A 186 -3.93 -1.73 -17.41
CA THR A 186 -4.72 -2.66 -16.57
C THR A 186 -5.12 -2.00 -15.24
N ALA A 187 -4.20 -1.28 -14.59
CA ALA A 187 -4.50 -0.54 -13.37
C ALA A 187 -5.56 0.56 -13.59
N LEU A 188 -5.54 1.22 -14.74
CA LEU A 188 -6.57 2.18 -15.12
C LEU A 188 -7.94 1.50 -15.29
N GLN A 189 -7.99 0.35 -15.95
CA GLN A 189 -9.24 -0.41 -16.11
C GLN A 189 -9.80 -0.83 -14.74
N LEU A 190 -8.94 -1.26 -13.81
CA LEU A 190 -9.34 -1.60 -12.44
C LEU A 190 -9.95 -0.40 -11.72
N ALA A 191 -9.31 0.77 -11.79
CA ALA A 191 -9.81 2.00 -11.18
C ALA A 191 -11.21 2.38 -11.72
N LEU A 192 -11.38 2.35 -13.05
CA LEU A 192 -12.66 2.62 -13.70
C LEU A 192 -13.72 1.59 -13.31
N ALA A 193 -13.36 0.30 -13.25
CA ALA A 193 -14.25 -0.79 -12.83
C ALA A 193 -14.67 -0.66 -11.35
N ALA A 194 -13.84 -0.07 -10.50
CA ALA A 194 -14.19 0.28 -9.11
C ALA A 194 -15.16 1.47 -9.01
N GLY A 195 -15.44 2.17 -10.12
CA GLY A 195 -16.38 3.28 -10.18
C GLY A 195 -15.73 4.67 -10.11
N LEU A 196 -14.40 4.77 -10.27
CA LEU A 196 -13.72 6.06 -10.38
C LEU A 196 -13.99 6.68 -11.76
N THR A 197 -14.13 8.00 -11.80
CA THR A 197 -14.04 8.75 -13.04
C THR A 197 -12.62 8.69 -13.60
N ARG A 198 -12.43 9.07 -14.85
CA ARG A 198 -11.08 9.12 -15.47
C ARG A 198 -10.15 10.04 -14.69
N GLU A 199 -10.63 11.19 -14.26
CA GLU A 199 -9.85 12.16 -13.50
C GLU A 199 -9.45 11.62 -12.11
N GLU A 200 -10.37 10.97 -11.41
CA GLU A 200 -10.09 10.31 -10.12
C GLU A 200 -9.09 9.17 -10.28
N ALA A 201 -9.22 8.37 -11.35
CA ALA A 201 -8.29 7.30 -11.66
C ALA A 201 -6.87 7.84 -11.94
N ASP A 202 -6.74 8.91 -12.72
CA ASP A 202 -5.45 9.56 -12.98
C ASP A 202 -4.84 10.12 -11.66
N ARG A 203 -5.65 10.70 -10.77
CA ARG A 203 -5.19 11.09 -9.42
C ARG A 203 -4.71 9.91 -8.60
N ALA A 204 -5.50 8.84 -8.53
CA ALA A 204 -5.18 7.65 -7.73
C ALA A 204 -3.94 6.88 -8.26
N LEU A 205 -3.70 6.92 -9.55
CA LEU A 205 -2.58 6.22 -10.20
C LEU A 205 -1.29 7.05 -10.28
N ILE A 206 -1.38 8.39 -10.24
CA ILE A 206 -0.25 9.26 -10.53
C ILE A 206 -0.01 10.30 -9.44
N GLU A 207 -1.02 11.10 -9.10
CA GLU A 207 -0.80 12.27 -8.24
C GLU A 207 -0.65 11.88 -6.77
N VAL A 208 -1.56 11.05 -6.24
CA VAL A 208 -1.53 10.59 -4.85
C VAL A 208 -0.26 9.77 -4.58
N PRO A 209 0.11 8.76 -5.40
CA PRO A 209 1.39 8.07 -5.23
C PRO A 209 2.60 9.00 -5.25
N LYS A 210 2.65 9.97 -6.16
CA LYS A 210 3.75 10.95 -6.20
C LYS A 210 3.82 11.81 -4.92
N ALA A 211 2.67 12.21 -4.38
CA ALA A 211 2.62 13.00 -3.15
C ALA A 211 3.13 12.18 -1.95
N ILE A 212 2.74 10.90 -1.85
CA ILE A 212 3.23 9.98 -0.82
C ILE A 212 4.75 9.82 -0.95
N ILE A 213 5.26 9.50 -2.13
CA ILE A 213 6.69 9.31 -2.39
C ILE A 213 7.47 10.57 -2.03
N LYS A 214 7.03 11.74 -2.47
CA LYS A 214 7.68 13.02 -2.17
C LYS A 214 7.75 13.30 -0.66
N ARG A 215 6.72 12.92 0.09
CA ARG A 215 6.66 13.10 1.56
C ARG A 215 7.61 12.15 2.30
N ARG A 216 7.80 10.95 1.80
CA ARG A 216 8.41 9.84 2.54
C ARG A 216 9.80 9.44 2.06
N TRP A 217 10.10 9.63 0.79
CA TRP A 217 11.40 9.24 0.25
C TRP A 217 12.52 10.14 0.75
N ARG A 218 13.57 9.51 1.30
CA ARG A 218 14.72 10.18 1.93
C ARG A 218 16.03 10.02 1.13
N GLY A 219 15.95 9.56 -0.14
CA GLY A 219 17.11 9.35 -1.00
C GLY A 219 17.86 10.60 -1.43
#